data_c29ed54058a8174bff70b3a431b1031b
#
_entry.id   c29ed54058a8174bff70b3a431b1031b
#
_cell.length_a   1.000
_cell.length_b   1.000
_cell.length_c   1.000
_cell.angle_alpha   90.00
_cell.angle_beta   90.00
_cell.angle_gamma   90.00
#
_symmetry.space_group_name_H-M   'P 1'
#
loop_
_entity.id
_entity.type
_entity.pdbx_description
1 polymer ?
#
loop_
_entity_poly.entity_id
_entity_poly.type
_entity_poly.pdbx_seq_one_letter_code
_entity_poly.pdbx_strand_id
1 'polypeptide(L)'
;MNQSTTTTTASPGRLAPEAFAERARSIEAEVGRVIVGQRDLVRQTLTGLLANSHVLLEGVPGLGKTMLVRTIADVIDCTFNRIQFTPDLMPADITGTNILIEEGGQRVFRFQPGPIFANLVLADEINRATPKTQSSLLEAMQEHQVTVARQRFPLDPPFFVLATQNPLEMEGTYPLPEAQLDRFLFKVMVPFP
;
A
#
# COMPACT_ATOMS: atom_id res chain seq x y z
N MET A 1 -4.55 -55.55 2.50
CA MET A 1 -4.09 -54.29 3.11
C MET A 1 -3.86 -53.30 1.97
N ASN A 2 -4.89 -52.50 1.67
CA ASN A 2 -4.84 -51.44 0.62
C ASN A 2 -4.55 -50.12 1.30
N GLN A 3 -3.36 -49.58 1.06
CA GLN A 3 -3.05 -48.21 1.45
C GLN A 3 -3.56 -47.28 0.37
N SER A 4 -4.64 -46.56 0.65
CA SER A 4 -5.15 -45.47 -0.17
C SER A 4 -4.26 -44.25 0.01
N THR A 5 -3.38 -44.00 -0.95
CA THR A 5 -2.62 -42.75 -1.06
C THR A 5 -3.60 -41.62 -1.47
N THR A 6 -3.96 -40.79 -0.55
CA THR A 6 -4.78 -39.59 -0.82
C THR A 6 -3.88 -38.55 -1.49
N THR A 7 -3.89 -38.52 -2.82
CA THR A 7 -3.25 -37.45 -3.60
C THR A 7 -4.12 -36.20 -3.47
N THR A 8 -3.73 -35.27 -2.62
CA THR A 8 -4.35 -33.94 -2.55
C THR A 8 -4.01 -33.18 -3.82
N THR A 9 -4.94 -33.13 -4.77
CA THR A 9 -4.85 -32.28 -5.95
C THR A 9 -5.02 -30.83 -5.50
N ALA A 10 -3.91 -30.10 -5.42
CA ALA A 10 -3.92 -28.66 -5.20
C ALA A 10 -4.63 -27.98 -6.38
N SER A 11 -5.64 -27.16 -6.09
CA SER A 11 -6.29 -26.30 -7.09
C SER A 11 -5.23 -25.43 -7.77
N PRO A 12 -5.30 -25.22 -9.11
CA PRO A 12 -4.35 -24.38 -9.82
C PRO A 12 -4.38 -22.95 -9.23
N GLY A 13 -3.23 -22.50 -8.69
CA GLY A 13 -3.04 -21.18 -8.10
C GLY A 13 -2.85 -21.13 -6.57
N ARG A 14 -3.08 -22.24 -5.83
CA ARG A 14 -2.81 -22.28 -4.38
C ARG A 14 -1.46 -22.95 -4.10
N LEU A 15 -0.56 -22.20 -3.45
CA LEU A 15 0.67 -22.77 -2.90
C LEU A 15 0.36 -23.63 -1.68
N ALA A 16 1.07 -24.76 -1.52
CA ALA A 16 1.09 -25.48 -0.26
C ALA A 16 1.66 -24.56 0.86
N PRO A 17 1.20 -24.70 2.11
CA PRO A 17 1.65 -23.83 3.22
C PRO A 17 3.18 -23.78 3.36
N GLU A 18 3.87 -24.90 3.17
CA GLU A 18 5.32 -25.00 3.26
C GLU A 18 6.02 -24.21 2.14
N ALA A 19 5.53 -24.33 0.91
CA ALA A 19 6.05 -23.60 -0.24
C ALA A 19 5.79 -22.10 -0.12
N PHE A 20 4.63 -21.71 0.42
CA PHE A 20 4.32 -20.30 0.74
C PHE A 20 5.29 -19.76 1.77
N ALA A 21 5.50 -20.47 2.88
CA ALA A 21 6.41 -20.06 3.95
C ALA A 21 7.87 -19.95 3.47
N GLU A 22 8.29 -20.84 2.57
CA GLU A 22 9.63 -20.78 1.95
C GLU A 22 9.79 -19.53 1.09
N ARG A 23 8.82 -19.24 0.22
CA ARG A 23 8.85 -18.03 -0.62
C ARG A 23 8.82 -16.75 0.22
N ALA A 24 7.97 -16.69 1.24
CA ALA A 24 7.92 -15.53 2.15
C ALA A 24 9.27 -15.29 2.83
N ARG A 25 9.94 -16.35 3.31
CA ARG A 25 11.30 -16.24 3.90
C ARG A 25 12.35 -15.81 2.87
N SER A 26 12.25 -16.28 1.63
CA SER A 26 13.14 -15.88 0.54
C SER A 26 13.00 -14.38 0.23
N ILE A 27 11.77 -13.87 0.15
CA ILE A 27 11.49 -12.42 -0.02
C ILE A 27 12.06 -11.63 1.16
N GLU A 28 11.77 -12.06 2.41
CA GLU A 28 12.29 -11.40 3.63
C GLU A 28 13.82 -11.33 3.61
N ALA A 29 14.48 -12.42 3.21
CA ALA A 29 15.94 -12.49 3.13
C ALA A 29 16.50 -11.54 2.05
N GLU A 30 15.86 -11.47 0.88
CA GLU A 30 16.29 -10.60 -0.20
C GLU A 30 16.12 -9.12 0.15
N VAL A 31 14.98 -8.73 0.72
CA VAL A 31 14.74 -7.37 1.23
C VAL A 31 15.74 -7.03 2.34
N GLY A 32 16.06 -8.00 3.21
CA GLY A 32 17.02 -7.84 4.31
C GLY A 32 18.46 -7.58 3.88
N ARG A 33 18.83 -7.84 2.62
CA ARG A 33 20.14 -7.47 2.06
C ARG A 33 20.30 -5.95 1.88
N VAL A 34 19.20 -5.28 1.62
CA VAL A 34 19.16 -3.83 1.40
C VAL A 34 18.76 -3.10 2.69
N ILE A 35 17.74 -3.61 3.39
CA ILE A 35 17.21 -3.01 4.61
C ILE A 35 17.87 -3.68 5.83
N VAL A 36 19.00 -3.14 6.23
CA VAL A 36 19.78 -3.69 7.34
C VAL A 36 19.31 -3.14 8.69
N GLY A 37 19.24 -4.02 9.71
CA GLY A 37 18.92 -3.62 11.09
C GLY A 37 17.44 -3.45 11.42
N GLN A 38 16.54 -3.57 10.44
CA GLN A 38 15.09 -3.35 10.63
C GLN A 38 14.26 -4.63 10.33
N ARG A 39 14.72 -5.78 10.79
CA ARG A 39 14.13 -7.07 10.45
C ARG A 39 12.65 -7.18 10.81
N ASP A 40 12.27 -6.69 11.99
CA ASP A 40 10.88 -6.75 12.45
C ASP A 40 9.97 -5.87 11.60
N LEU A 41 10.43 -4.68 11.21
CA LEU A 41 9.72 -3.79 10.32
C LEU A 41 9.51 -4.43 8.93
N VAL A 42 10.55 -5.04 8.36
CA VAL A 42 10.45 -5.79 7.09
C VAL A 42 9.42 -6.90 7.21
N ARG A 43 9.50 -7.71 8.27
CA ARG A 43 8.59 -8.83 8.51
C ARG A 43 7.14 -8.38 8.67
N GLN A 44 6.87 -7.36 9.47
CA GLN A 44 5.51 -6.84 9.69
C GLN A 44 4.94 -6.25 8.40
N THR A 45 5.74 -5.51 7.62
CA THR A 45 5.33 -4.96 6.33
C THR A 45 4.99 -6.07 5.33
N LEU A 46 5.85 -7.09 5.21
CA LEU A 46 5.59 -8.26 4.36
C LEU A 46 4.37 -9.05 4.83
N THR A 47 4.16 -9.18 6.14
CA THR A 47 2.97 -9.86 6.68
C THR A 47 1.70 -9.11 6.29
N GLY A 48 1.68 -7.77 6.37
CA GLY A 48 0.55 -6.96 5.93
C GLY A 48 0.26 -7.15 4.43
N LEU A 49 1.28 -7.10 3.60
CA LEU A 49 1.18 -7.32 2.15
C LEU A 49 0.63 -8.73 1.83
N LEU A 50 1.21 -9.77 2.42
CA LEU A 50 0.81 -11.17 2.18
C LEU A 50 -0.57 -11.49 2.74
N ALA A 51 -1.03 -10.77 3.76
CA ALA A 51 -2.38 -10.84 4.30
C ALA A 51 -3.41 -10.04 3.49
N ASN A 52 -3.02 -9.46 2.35
CA ASN A 52 -3.84 -8.55 1.53
C ASN A 52 -4.46 -7.43 2.38
N SER A 53 -3.65 -6.83 3.23
CA SER A 53 -4.04 -5.76 4.14
C SER A 53 -2.99 -4.65 4.12
N HIS A 54 -3.20 -3.59 4.88
CA HIS A 54 -2.37 -2.39 4.87
C HIS A 54 -1.65 -2.22 6.22
N VAL A 55 -0.61 -1.37 6.25
CA VAL A 55 0.22 -1.15 7.45
C VAL A 55 0.38 0.35 7.70
N LEU A 56 0.23 0.78 8.95
CA LEU A 56 0.51 2.12 9.41
C LEU A 56 1.82 2.13 10.21
N LEU A 57 2.77 2.95 9.79
CA LEU A 57 4.00 3.20 10.53
C LEU A 57 3.89 4.51 11.30
N GLU A 58 4.09 4.45 12.59
CA GLU A 58 4.22 5.63 13.44
C GLU A 58 5.67 5.78 13.86
N GLY A 59 6.31 6.88 13.50
CA GLY A 59 7.72 7.13 13.82
C GLY A 59 8.27 8.32 13.05
N VAL A 60 9.50 8.69 13.43
CA VAL A 60 10.20 9.86 12.91
C VAL A 60 10.53 9.75 11.42
N PRO A 61 10.73 10.88 10.74
CA PRO A 61 11.25 10.92 9.38
C PRO A 61 12.68 10.35 9.32
N GLY A 62 13.08 9.89 8.12
CA GLY A 62 14.46 9.43 7.89
C GLY A 62 14.74 7.94 8.11
N LEU A 63 13.75 7.13 8.46
CA LEU A 63 13.89 5.67 8.72
C LEU A 63 13.97 4.78 7.48
N GLY A 64 14.25 5.33 6.31
CA GLY A 64 14.37 4.53 5.08
C GLY A 64 13.04 3.94 4.56
N LYS A 65 11.88 4.47 4.98
CA LYS A 65 10.54 3.94 4.62
C LYS A 65 10.34 3.82 3.10
N THR A 66 10.77 4.84 2.36
CA THR A 66 10.70 4.83 0.88
C THR A 66 11.56 3.70 0.28
N MET A 67 12.77 3.51 0.82
CA MET A 67 13.66 2.43 0.39
C MET A 67 13.04 1.07 0.71
N LEU A 68 12.45 0.89 1.89
CA LEU A 68 11.77 -0.36 2.28
C LEU A 68 10.69 -0.76 1.28
N VAL A 69 9.71 0.13 1.01
CA VAL A 69 8.59 -0.21 0.13
C VAL A 69 9.05 -0.41 -1.31
N ARG A 70 9.98 0.41 -1.79
CA ARG A 70 10.57 0.26 -3.11
C ARG A 70 11.33 -1.05 -3.26
N THR A 71 12.15 -1.42 -2.28
CA THR A 71 12.88 -2.68 -2.30
C THR A 71 11.91 -3.88 -2.31
N ILE A 72 10.83 -3.83 -1.53
CA ILE A 72 9.81 -4.88 -1.56
C ILE A 72 9.19 -4.96 -2.96
N ALA A 73 8.80 -3.83 -3.55
CA ALA A 73 8.21 -3.79 -4.89
C ALA A 73 9.15 -4.38 -5.95
N ASP A 74 10.43 -4.01 -5.91
CA ASP A 74 11.45 -4.52 -6.83
C ASP A 74 11.65 -6.04 -6.67
N VAL A 75 11.66 -6.57 -5.43
CA VAL A 75 11.84 -8.01 -5.15
C VAL A 75 10.66 -8.86 -5.64
N ILE A 76 9.44 -8.32 -5.63
CA ILE A 76 8.22 -9.04 -6.04
C ILE A 76 7.71 -8.64 -7.43
N ASP A 77 8.48 -7.83 -8.18
CA ASP A 77 8.15 -7.34 -9.53
C ASP A 77 6.80 -6.61 -9.58
N CYS A 78 6.62 -5.65 -8.68
CA CYS A 78 5.41 -4.84 -8.57
C CYS A 78 5.71 -3.35 -8.78
N THR A 79 4.69 -2.60 -9.21
CA THR A 79 4.79 -1.14 -9.36
C THR A 79 4.77 -0.45 -8.00
N PHE A 80 5.53 0.65 -7.87
CA PHE A 80 5.65 1.45 -6.67
C PHE A 80 5.40 2.93 -6.94
N ASN A 81 4.58 3.57 -6.09
CA ASN A 81 4.44 5.02 -6.05
C ASN A 81 4.54 5.55 -4.60
N ARG A 82 5.01 6.79 -4.49
CA ARG A 82 5.01 7.55 -3.24
C ARG A 82 4.07 8.74 -3.36
N ILE A 83 3.20 8.91 -2.36
CA ILE A 83 2.32 10.06 -2.20
C ILE A 83 2.76 10.78 -0.91
N GLN A 84 3.30 12.00 -1.06
CA GLN A 84 3.60 12.86 0.09
C GLN A 84 2.34 13.64 0.44
N PHE A 85 1.81 13.43 1.65
CA PHE A 85 0.65 14.15 2.12
C PHE A 85 1.05 15.53 2.63
N THR A 86 0.34 16.55 2.14
CA THR A 86 0.52 17.96 2.50
C THR A 86 -0.85 18.60 2.73
N PRO A 87 -0.94 19.74 3.45
CA PRO A 87 -2.22 20.38 3.74
C PRO A 87 -3.02 20.81 2.50
N ASP A 88 -2.33 21.07 1.39
CA ASP A 88 -2.89 21.49 0.10
C ASP A 88 -3.21 20.33 -0.84
N LEU A 89 -2.79 19.08 -0.51
CA LEU A 89 -3.06 17.91 -1.34
C LEU A 89 -4.57 17.65 -1.44
N MET A 90 -5.05 17.52 -2.67
CA MET A 90 -6.46 17.26 -2.98
C MET A 90 -6.72 15.78 -3.25
N PRO A 91 -7.95 15.27 -3.05
CA PRO A 91 -8.31 13.90 -3.41
C PRO A 91 -7.97 13.52 -4.86
N ALA A 92 -8.18 14.45 -5.80
CA ALA A 92 -7.89 14.24 -7.22
C ALA A 92 -6.39 14.04 -7.51
N ASP A 93 -5.50 14.61 -6.69
CA ASP A 93 -4.06 14.41 -6.81
C ASP A 93 -3.65 12.97 -6.45
N ILE A 94 -4.46 12.28 -5.66
CA ILE A 94 -4.28 10.89 -5.27
C ILE A 94 -4.95 9.96 -6.28
N THR A 95 -6.23 10.18 -6.55
CA THR A 95 -7.08 9.25 -7.31
C THR A 95 -7.02 9.47 -8.83
N GLY A 96 -6.52 10.63 -9.25
CA GLY A 96 -6.59 11.04 -10.65
C GLY A 96 -7.85 11.83 -10.98
N THR A 97 -7.92 12.31 -12.22
CA THR A 97 -8.96 13.20 -12.70
C THR A 97 -9.26 12.98 -14.17
N ASN A 98 -10.43 13.45 -14.62
CA ASN A 98 -10.73 13.51 -16.06
C ASN A 98 -10.12 14.77 -16.67
N ILE A 99 -9.33 14.60 -17.68
CA ILE A 99 -8.76 15.68 -18.51
C ILE A 99 -9.48 15.75 -19.85
N LEU A 100 -9.62 16.97 -20.38
CA LEU A 100 -10.16 17.20 -21.72
C LEU A 100 -9.02 17.11 -22.72
N ILE A 101 -9.08 16.15 -23.63
CA ILE A 101 -8.11 15.99 -24.71
C ILE A 101 -8.78 16.19 -26.07
N GLU A 102 -8.02 16.56 -27.07
CA GLU A 102 -8.46 16.60 -28.46
C GLU A 102 -7.99 15.32 -29.17
N GLU A 103 -8.94 14.54 -29.67
CA GLU A 103 -8.69 13.29 -30.36
C GLU A 103 -9.53 13.26 -31.63
N GLY A 104 -8.86 13.22 -32.82
CA GLY A 104 -9.54 13.22 -34.10
C GLY A 104 -10.36 14.50 -34.40
N GLY A 105 -9.98 15.66 -33.85
CA GLY A 105 -10.71 16.94 -34.00
C GLY A 105 -11.93 17.05 -33.05
N GLN A 106 -12.16 16.11 -32.18
CA GLN A 106 -13.21 16.14 -31.14
C GLN A 106 -12.61 16.26 -29.73
N ARG A 107 -13.31 16.97 -28.86
CA ARG A 107 -12.93 17.08 -27.45
C ARG A 107 -13.57 15.95 -26.67
N VAL A 108 -12.73 15.09 -26.07
CA VAL A 108 -13.18 13.95 -25.26
C VAL A 108 -12.59 14.03 -23.86
N PHE A 109 -13.35 13.58 -22.86
CA PHE A 109 -12.82 13.41 -21.51
C PHE A 109 -12.09 12.07 -21.44
N ARG A 110 -10.84 12.12 -20.97
CA ARG A 110 -10.02 10.93 -20.69
C ARG A 110 -9.63 10.93 -19.22
N PHE A 111 -9.79 9.79 -18.58
CA PHE A 111 -9.30 9.60 -17.23
C PHE A 111 -7.77 9.55 -17.21
N GLN A 112 -7.17 10.40 -16.39
CA GLN A 112 -5.75 10.37 -16.07
C GLN A 112 -5.60 9.78 -14.68
N PRO A 113 -5.04 8.56 -14.55
CA PRO A 113 -4.83 7.91 -13.26
C PRO A 113 -3.90 8.73 -12.36
N GLY A 114 -4.23 8.78 -11.08
CA GLY A 114 -3.36 9.36 -10.05
C GLY A 114 -2.33 8.35 -9.53
N PRO A 115 -1.46 8.76 -8.63
CA PRO A 115 -0.38 7.92 -8.09
C PRO A 115 -0.86 6.71 -7.28
N ILE A 116 -2.14 6.64 -6.90
CA ILE A 116 -2.72 5.48 -6.22
C ILE A 116 -2.77 4.23 -7.11
N PHE A 117 -2.68 4.39 -8.44
CA PHE A 117 -2.67 3.28 -9.40
C PHE A 117 -1.28 2.65 -9.49
N ALA A 118 -0.87 2.04 -8.39
CA ALA A 118 0.31 1.21 -8.26
C ALA A 118 0.00 0.06 -7.32
N ASN A 119 0.77 -1.02 -7.40
CA ASN A 119 0.60 -2.17 -6.51
C ASN A 119 1.00 -1.83 -5.06
N LEU A 120 2.14 -1.16 -4.88
CA LEU A 120 2.62 -0.72 -3.59
C LEU A 120 2.66 0.81 -3.52
N VAL A 121 1.94 1.37 -2.56
CA VAL A 121 1.85 2.82 -2.35
C VAL A 121 2.41 3.16 -0.98
N LEU A 122 3.38 4.07 -0.93
CA LEU A 122 3.81 4.74 0.29
C LEU A 122 3.01 6.04 0.45
N ALA A 123 2.08 6.05 1.41
CA ALA A 123 1.34 7.25 1.81
C ALA A 123 2.09 7.94 2.96
N ASP A 124 2.98 8.87 2.61
CA ASP A 124 3.91 9.46 3.57
C ASP A 124 3.28 10.69 4.27
N GLU A 125 3.33 10.70 5.61
CA GLU A 125 2.77 11.73 6.49
C GLU A 125 1.26 11.97 6.29
N ILE A 126 0.47 10.87 6.27
CA ILE A 126 -0.98 10.91 5.99
C ILE A 126 -1.74 11.89 6.87
N ASN A 127 -1.28 12.12 8.11
CA ASN A 127 -1.88 13.06 9.06
C ASN A 127 -1.69 14.54 8.71
N ARG A 128 -0.89 14.90 7.70
CA ARG A 128 -0.71 16.30 7.24
C ARG A 128 -1.80 16.77 6.29
N ALA A 129 -2.46 15.87 5.58
CA ALA A 129 -3.55 16.25 4.68
C ALA A 129 -4.89 16.34 5.40
N THR A 130 -5.81 17.07 4.78
CA THR A 130 -7.18 17.26 5.30
C THR A 130 -7.92 15.91 5.42
N PRO A 131 -8.91 15.78 6.31
CA PRO A 131 -9.72 14.55 6.45
C PRO A 131 -10.37 14.09 5.15
N LYS A 132 -10.74 15.02 4.27
CA LYS A 132 -11.31 14.71 2.96
C LYS A 132 -10.31 13.98 2.07
N THR A 133 -9.07 14.41 2.08
CA THR A 133 -7.98 13.80 1.30
C THR A 133 -7.57 12.45 1.88
N GLN A 134 -7.47 12.34 3.21
CA GLN A 134 -7.25 11.06 3.90
C GLN A 134 -8.33 10.04 3.53
N SER A 135 -9.62 10.46 3.58
CA SER A 135 -10.75 9.59 3.28
C SER A 135 -10.70 9.01 1.86
N SER A 136 -10.18 9.75 0.87
CA SER A 136 -10.06 9.22 -0.49
C SER A 136 -9.09 8.05 -0.60
N LEU A 137 -7.96 8.09 0.12
CA LEU A 137 -7.05 6.95 0.21
C LEU A 137 -7.68 5.77 0.96
N LEU A 138 -8.28 6.06 2.14
CA LEU A 138 -8.85 5.03 2.99
C LEU A 138 -10.06 4.31 2.36
N GLU A 139 -10.85 5.03 1.54
CA GLU A 139 -11.91 4.41 0.73
C GLU A 139 -11.31 3.47 -0.33
N ALA A 140 -10.29 3.92 -1.03
CA ALA A 140 -9.61 3.09 -2.03
C ALA A 140 -8.96 1.84 -1.43
N MET A 141 -8.42 1.92 -0.21
CA MET A 141 -7.88 0.78 0.54
C MET A 141 -8.98 -0.25 0.86
N GLN A 142 -10.17 0.20 1.21
CA GLN A 142 -11.28 -0.66 1.58
C GLN A 142 -11.97 -1.29 0.35
N GLU A 143 -12.20 -0.48 -0.68
CA GLU A 143 -12.99 -0.86 -1.85
C GLU A 143 -12.16 -1.47 -2.98
N HIS A 144 -10.81 -1.40 -2.91
CA HIS A 144 -9.87 -1.79 -3.97
C HIS A 144 -10.21 -1.15 -5.33
N GLN A 145 -10.78 0.03 -5.30
CA GLN A 145 -11.15 0.84 -6.47
C GLN A 145 -11.23 2.31 -6.10
N VAL A 146 -11.19 3.17 -7.11
CA VAL A 146 -11.50 4.60 -6.97
C VAL A 146 -12.71 4.95 -7.83
N THR A 147 -13.48 5.96 -7.39
CA THR A 147 -14.62 6.47 -8.14
C THR A 147 -14.35 7.90 -8.57
N VAL A 148 -14.26 8.15 -9.87
CA VAL A 148 -14.07 9.48 -10.46
C VAL A 148 -15.21 9.76 -11.44
N ALA A 149 -15.89 10.90 -11.29
CA ALA A 149 -17.01 11.30 -12.14
C ALA A 149 -18.06 10.19 -12.33
N ARG A 150 -18.42 9.47 -11.26
CA ARG A 150 -19.37 8.33 -11.22
C ARG A 150 -18.88 7.06 -11.96
N GLN A 151 -17.65 7.04 -12.40
CA GLN A 151 -17.01 5.87 -13.01
C GLN A 151 -16.09 5.19 -12.00
N ARG A 152 -16.12 3.85 -11.96
CA ARG A 152 -15.29 3.03 -11.08
C ARG A 152 -14.07 2.56 -11.82
N PHE A 153 -12.92 2.69 -11.19
CA PHE A 153 -11.62 2.26 -11.70
C PHE A 153 -11.02 1.30 -10.68
N PRO A 154 -10.91 0.00 -10.98
CA PRO A 154 -10.32 -0.97 -10.07
C PRO A 154 -8.82 -0.70 -9.89
N LEU A 155 -8.30 -1.06 -8.73
CA LEU A 155 -6.87 -1.08 -8.45
C LEU A 155 -6.34 -2.50 -8.66
N ASP A 156 -5.22 -2.61 -9.38
CA ASP A 156 -4.65 -3.91 -9.73
C ASP A 156 -4.04 -4.61 -8.50
N PRO A 157 -4.36 -5.89 -8.27
CA PRO A 157 -3.78 -6.65 -7.17
C PRO A 157 -2.33 -7.08 -7.46
N PRO A 158 -1.48 -7.21 -6.42
CA PRO A 158 -1.76 -6.84 -5.04
C PRO A 158 -1.83 -5.32 -4.90
N PHE A 159 -2.79 -4.81 -4.11
CA PHE A 159 -2.83 -3.39 -3.75
C PHE A 159 -2.49 -3.24 -2.27
N PHE A 160 -1.36 -2.65 -1.99
CA PHE A 160 -0.83 -2.49 -0.64
C PHE A 160 -0.47 -1.04 -0.35
N VAL A 161 -0.92 -0.54 0.79
CA VAL A 161 -0.56 0.80 1.28
C VAL A 161 0.26 0.66 2.56
N LEU A 162 1.45 1.25 2.55
CA LEU A 162 2.20 1.58 3.74
C LEU A 162 1.98 3.06 4.03
N ALA A 163 1.13 3.37 5.00
CA ALA A 163 0.94 4.75 5.46
C ALA A 163 1.93 5.10 6.56
N THR A 164 2.35 6.36 6.64
CA THR A 164 3.18 6.85 7.73
C THR A 164 2.54 8.04 8.41
N GLN A 165 2.78 8.17 9.71
CA GLN A 165 2.47 9.38 10.46
C GLN A 165 3.61 9.74 11.40
N ASN A 166 3.83 11.04 11.57
CA ASN A 166 4.79 11.55 12.53
C ASN A 166 4.05 12.00 13.80
N PRO A 167 4.22 11.32 14.93
CA PRO A 167 3.50 11.66 16.16
C PRO A 167 4.00 12.96 16.83
N LEU A 168 5.17 13.44 16.44
CA LEU A 168 5.79 14.63 17.06
C LEU A 168 5.31 15.94 16.44
N GLU A 169 4.89 15.91 15.20
CA GLU A 169 4.34 17.09 14.51
C GLU A 169 2.84 17.18 14.77
N MET A 170 2.46 17.88 15.83
CA MET A 170 1.06 18.10 16.22
C MET A 170 0.44 19.31 15.54
N GLU A 171 1.24 20.34 15.23
CA GLU A 171 0.78 21.58 14.64
C GLU A 171 0.46 21.40 13.14
N GLY A 172 -0.75 21.78 12.74
CA GLY A 172 -1.20 21.66 11.35
C GLY A 172 -1.46 20.23 10.88
N THR A 173 -1.67 19.27 11.81
CA THR A 173 -1.98 17.87 11.47
C THR A 173 -3.42 17.50 11.81
N TYR A 174 -3.93 16.49 11.11
CA TYR A 174 -5.25 15.89 11.28
C TYR A 174 -5.07 14.41 11.65
N PRO A 175 -5.12 14.04 12.94
CA PRO A 175 -4.96 12.64 13.33
C PRO A 175 -6.06 11.78 12.73
N LEU A 176 -5.71 10.54 12.40
CA LEU A 176 -6.68 9.55 11.94
C LEU A 176 -7.61 9.16 13.10
N PRO A 177 -8.94 9.22 12.93
CA PRO A 177 -9.89 8.68 13.89
C PRO A 177 -9.69 7.17 14.11
N GLU A 178 -10.00 6.65 15.31
CA GLU A 178 -9.85 5.22 15.63
C GLU A 178 -10.57 4.32 14.62
N ALA A 179 -11.78 4.66 14.20
CA ALA A 179 -12.55 3.93 13.19
C ALA A 179 -11.85 3.84 11.82
N GLN A 180 -10.87 4.68 11.55
CA GLN A 180 -10.06 4.64 10.33
C GLN A 180 -8.78 3.82 10.50
N LEU A 181 -8.31 3.65 11.73
CA LEU A 181 -7.16 2.79 12.05
C LEU A 181 -7.46 1.31 11.83
N ASP A 182 -8.71 0.89 11.93
CA ASP A 182 -9.17 -0.50 11.68
C ASP A 182 -8.91 -0.99 10.24
N ARG A 183 -8.59 -0.08 9.32
CA ARG A 183 -8.20 -0.43 7.94
C ARG A 183 -6.77 -0.92 7.81
N PHE A 184 -5.98 -0.77 8.87
CA PHE A 184 -4.60 -1.23 8.91
C PHE A 184 -4.51 -2.50 9.77
N LEU A 185 -3.84 -3.53 9.26
CA LEU A 185 -3.60 -4.77 10.01
C LEU A 185 -2.67 -4.54 11.20
N PHE A 186 -1.67 -3.66 11.00
CA PHE A 186 -0.72 -3.28 12.02
C PHE A 186 -0.57 -1.77 12.10
N LYS A 187 -0.47 -1.26 13.32
CA LYS A 187 0.14 0.01 13.66
C LYS A 187 1.51 -0.28 14.26
N VAL A 188 2.56 -0.06 13.46
CA VAL A 188 3.94 -0.35 13.85
C VAL A 188 4.58 0.90 14.40
N MET A 189 5.01 0.82 15.66
CA MET A 189 5.76 1.88 16.31
C MET A 189 7.24 1.70 15.97
N VAL A 190 7.85 2.67 15.29
CA VAL A 190 9.27 2.64 15.00
C VAL A 190 9.99 3.54 16.00
N PRO A 191 10.75 2.95 16.94
CA PRO A 191 11.43 3.73 17.97
C PRO A 191 12.49 4.65 17.33
N PHE A 192 12.82 5.70 18.06
CA PHE A 192 13.98 6.52 17.74
C PHE A 192 15.26 5.65 17.81
N PRO A 193 16.22 5.87 16.93
CA PRO A 193 17.53 5.21 17.02
C PRO A 193 18.30 5.65 18.26
#